data_ee53ece995e392b864e7cd9876935c9e
#
_entry.id   ee53ece995e392b864e7cd9876935c9e
#
_cell.length_a   1.000
_cell.length_b   1.000
_cell.length_c   1.000
_cell.angle_alpha   90.00
_cell.angle_beta   90.00
_cell.angle_gamma   90.00
#
_symmetry.space_group_name_H-M   'P 1'
#
loop_
_entity.id
_entity.type
_entity.pdbx_description
1 polymer ?
#
loop_
_entity_poly.entity_id
_entity_poly.type
_entity_poly.pdbx_seq_one_letter_code
_entity_poly.pdbx_strand_id
1 'polypeptide(L)'
;MPPRIRYSTGLPVPTTDGIGHSNFEKQEPAMFGYFLRRVLAAVPVMAVVALFVFLLLRLTPGDPAAIIAGDMATPQQLEKIRTALGLHEPIHIQFLTWVQRLMNGDFGVSLLSNKPVTTLIAQRLEPTISLAILTIILTILISVPMGVLAAWRHGSWIDNIVMSASVLGFSIPVFVTGYILIQIFALNLGFVPVQGFTSISKGIGPFLERAILPALTLSSIYIALIARMTRAAMLDVLGEDYVRTARAKGLDEKAVLFRHALRNAAVPILTVIGTGFALMISGVVVTESVFNIPGLGRLTVDAILARDYPVIQGLILFTSGIYVLINLLIDLSYAFLDPRIRY
;
A
#
# COMPACT_ATOMS: atom_id res chain seq x y z
N MET A 1 23.15 -68.31 -32.09
CA MET A 1 24.04 -67.24 -32.58
C MET A 1 23.15 -66.05 -33.02
N PRO A 2 23.13 -64.94 -32.33
CA PRO A 2 22.46 -63.74 -32.77
C PRO A 2 23.43 -62.86 -33.58
N PRO A 3 22.97 -62.03 -34.54
CA PRO A 3 23.79 -61.24 -35.46
C PRO A 3 24.44 -60.05 -34.76
N ARG A 4 25.72 -59.84 -35.07
CA ARG A 4 26.49 -58.65 -34.63
C ARG A 4 26.06 -57.41 -35.43
N ILE A 5 25.54 -56.40 -34.75
CA ILE A 5 25.28 -55.06 -35.32
C ILE A 5 26.64 -54.31 -35.28
N ARG A 6 27.14 -53.92 -36.45
CA ARG A 6 28.29 -53.02 -36.61
C ARG A 6 27.80 -51.58 -36.44
N TYR A 7 28.23 -50.88 -35.41
CA TYR A 7 28.09 -49.45 -35.30
C TYR A 7 29.17 -48.75 -36.15
N SER A 8 28.75 -48.04 -37.17
CA SER A 8 29.61 -47.17 -37.96
C SER A 8 29.82 -45.87 -37.17
N THR A 9 31.05 -45.69 -36.68
CA THR A 9 31.53 -44.46 -36.06
C THR A 9 31.87 -43.44 -37.14
N GLY A 10 31.02 -42.46 -37.30
CA GLY A 10 31.23 -41.37 -38.25
C GLY A 10 30.36 -40.18 -37.94
N LEU A 11 30.42 -39.62 -36.72
CA LEU A 11 29.92 -38.31 -36.45
C LEU A 11 31.08 -37.31 -36.39
N PRO A 12 31.05 -36.22 -37.17
CA PRO A 12 32.08 -35.18 -37.09
C PRO A 12 32.04 -34.50 -35.74
N VAL A 13 33.17 -34.40 -35.07
CA VAL A 13 33.41 -33.62 -33.88
C VAL A 13 33.23 -32.14 -34.28
N PRO A 14 32.31 -31.36 -33.65
CA PRO A 14 32.21 -29.94 -33.94
C PRO A 14 33.49 -29.24 -33.43
N THR A 15 34.19 -28.57 -34.35
CA THR A 15 35.35 -27.72 -34.09
C THR A 15 34.93 -26.55 -33.18
N THR A 16 35.69 -26.30 -32.14
CA THR A 16 35.54 -25.27 -31.13
C THR A 16 35.90 -23.85 -31.60
N ASP A 17 35.72 -23.55 -32.88
CA ASP A 17 35.95 -22.20 -33.42
C ASP A 17 34.61 -21.49 -33.58
N GLY A 18 34.24 -20.68 -32.59
CA GLY A 18 33.07 -19.84 -32.69
C GLY A 18 32.34 -19.56 -31.37
N ILE A 19 32.99 -19.61 -30.22
CA ILE A 19 32.45 -18.93 -29.05
C ILE A 19 32.71 -17.44 -29.27
N GLY A 20 31.81 -16.84 -30.05
CA GLY A 20 31.76 -15.42 -30.15
C GLY A 20 31.50 -14.85 -28.75
N HIS A 21 32.43 -13.99 -28.30
CA HIS A 21 32.21 -13.07 -27.20
C HIS A 21 30.98 -12.24 -27.54
N SER A 22 29.77 -12.79 -27.27
CA SER A 22 28.53 -12.07 -27.38
C SER A 22 28.43 -11.07 -26.22
N ASN A 23 28.78 -9.87 -26.51
CA ASN A 23 28.17 -8.62 -26.02
C ASN A 23 27.51 -8.71 -24.63
N PHE A 24 28.30 -8.68 -23.57
CA PHE A 24 27.90 -8.18 -22.27
C PHE A 24 27.97 -6.64 -22.25
N GLU A 25 27.46 -6.00 -23.31
CA GLU A 25 27.50 -4.56 -23.42
C GLU A 25 26.08 -3.98 -23.44
N LYS A 26 25.79 -3.15 -22.43
CA LYS A 26 24.71 -2.16 -22.38
C LYS A 26 23.29 -2.66 -22.09
N GLN A 27 23.00 -2.95 -20.81
CA GLN A 27 21.62 -3.10 -20.33
C GLN A 27 21.14 -1.94 -19.42
N GLU A 28 21.81 -0.79 -19.40
CA GLU A 28 21.32 0.39 -18.65
C GLU A 28 20.06 1.06 -19.22
N PRO A 29 19.77 1.08 -20.53
CA PRO A 29 18.58 1.73 -21.05
C PRO A 29 17.26 1.02 -20.71
N ALA A 30 17.29 -0.25 -20.32
CA ALA A 30 16.05 -1.01 -20.05
C ALA A 30 15.34 -0.59 -18.75
N MET A 31 16.06 -0.31 -17.65
CA MET A 31 15.45 0.10 -16.38
C MET A 31 14.85 1.51 -16.46
N PHE A 32 15.55 2.45 -17.12
CA PHE A 32 15.02 3.81 -17.32
C PHE A 32 13.77 3.82 -18.21
N GLY A 33 13.78 3.02 -19.28
CA GLY A 33 12.63 2.85 -20.16
C GLY A 33 11.41 2.28 -19.43
N TYR A 34 11.63 1.28 -18.57
CA TYR A 34 10.58 0.70 -17.72
C TYR A 34 10.01 1.73 -16.75
N PHE A 35 10.88 2.44 -16.02
CA PHE A 35 10.46 3.51 -15.11
C PHE A 35 9.63 4.58 -15.83
N LEU A 36 10.13 5.08 -16.97
CA LEU A 36 9.42 6.08 -17.75
C LEU A 36 8.06 5.59 -18.23
N ARG A 37 7.97 4.37 -18.72
CA ARG A 37 6.70 3.76 -19.14
C ARG A 37 5.70 3.64 -17.98
N ARG A 38 6.17 3.29 -16.77
CA ARG A 38 5.33 3.21 -15.57
C ARG A 38 4.84 4.58 -15.11
N VAL A 39 5.71 5.59 -15.13
CA VAL A 39 5.34 6.98 -14.83
C VAL A 39 4.32 7.50 -15.86
N LEU A 40 4.55 7.25 -17.14
CA LEU A 40 3.61 7.63 -18.19
C LEU A 40 2.26 6.91 -18.07
N ALA A 41 2.26 5.64 -17.63
CA ALA A 41 1.02 4.90 -17.37
C ALA A 41 0.23 5.45 -16.16
N ALA A 42 0.89 6.14 -15.23
CA ALA A 42 0.23 6.78 -14.10
C ALA A 42 -0.55 8.05 -14.52
N VAL A 43 -0.12 8.73 -15.57
CA VAL A 43 -0.74 9.99 -16.04
C VAL A 43 -2.23 9.80 -16.42
N PRO A 44 -2.63 8.83 -17.27
CA PRO A 44 -4.03 8.62 -17.58
C PRO A 44 -4.87 8.24 -16.35
N VAL A 45 -4.31 7.49 -15.40
CA VAL A 45 -4.99 7.14 -14.15
C VAL A 45 -5.28 8.41 -13.35
N MET A 46 -4.27 9.26 -13.16
CA MET A 46 -4.46 10.54 -12.44
C MET A 46 -5.40 11.48 -13.20
N ALA A 47 -5.39 11.49 -14.53
CA ALA A 47 -6.31 12.29 -15.33
C ALA A 47 -7.77 11.83 -15.15
N VAL A 48 -8.03 10.52 -15.11
CA VAL A 48 -9.37 9.97 -14.84
C VAL A 48 -9.82 10.32 -13.42
N VAL A 49 -8.94 10.19 -12.42
CA VAL A 49 -9.25 10.58 -11.04
C VAL A 49 -9.54 12.07 -10.95
N ALA A 50 -8.74 12.92 -11.59
CA ALA A 50 -8.93 14.36 -11.62
C ALA A 50 -10.28 14.72 -12.27
N LEU A 51 -10.61 14.08 -13.40
CA LEU A 51 -11.92 14.30 -14.05
C LEU A 51 -13.09 13.87 -13.15
N PHE A 52 -13.00 12.70 -12.53
CA PHE A 52 -14.02 12.21 -11.61
C PHE A 52 -14.23 13.16 -10.42
N VAL A 53 -13.13 13.57 -9.78
CA VAL A 53 -13.15 14.48 -8.62
C VAL A 53 -13.70 15.85 -9.01
N PHE A 54 -13.34 16.35 -10.19
CA PHE A 54 -13.90 17.59 -10.71
C PHE A 54 -15.42 17.49 -10.95
N LEU A 55 -15.88 16.41 -11.55
CA LEU A 55 -17.29 16.18 -11.83
C LEU A 55 -18.11 15.94 -10.56
N LEU A 56 -17.51 15.40 -9.50
CA LEU A 56 -18.20 15.08 -8.25
C LEU A 56 -18.98 16.29 -7.70
N LEU A 57 -18.37 17.47 -7.66
CA LEU A 57 -19.05 18.70 -7.21
C LEU A 57 -20.15 19.15 -8.18
N ARG A 58 -19.98 18.91 -9.46
CA ARG A 58 -20.90 19.39 -10.52
C ARG A 58 -22.07 18.46 -10.79
N LEU A 59 -21.91 17.17 -10.49
CA LEU A 59 -22.97 16.16 -10.59
C LEU A 59 -23.83 16.12 -9.29
N THR A 60 -23.36 16.76 -8.22
CA THR A 60 -24.19 16.89 -7.00
C THR A 60 -25.41 17.74 -7.32
N PRO A 61 -26.64 17.26 -6.99
CA PRO A 61 -27.85 18.04 -7.22
C PRO A 61 -27.79 19.40 -6.54
N GLY A 62 -28.05 20.46 -7.30
CA GLY A 62 -28.04 21.85 -6.82
C GLY A 62 -26.96 22.72 -7.49
N ASP A 63 -26.98 24.00 -7.18
CA ASP A 63 -25.96 24.94 -7.64
C ASP A 63 -24.70 24.78 -6.80
N PRO A 64 -23.53 24.44 -7.41
CA PRO A 64 -22.27 24.33 -6.67
C PRO A 64 -21.94 25.56 -5.81
N ALA A 65 -22.28 26.76 -6.27
CA ALA A 65 -22.06 27.97 -5.52
C ALA A 65 -22.95 28.04 -4.27
N ALA A 66 -24.21 27.60 -4.38
CA ALA A 66 -25.12 27.56 -3.23
C ALA A 66 -24.70 26.50 -2.20
N ILE A 67 -24.23 25.32 -2.67
CA ILE A 67 -23.71 24.27 -1.81
C ILE A 67 -22.49 24.76 -1.00
N ILE A 68 -21.62 25.52 -1.65
CA ILE A 68 -20.41 26.09 -1.04
C ILE A 68 -20.74 27.24 -0.10
N ALA A 69 -21.67 28.12 -0.51
CA ALA A 69 -22.02 29.30 0.25
C ALA A 69 -22.87 29.01 1.50
N GLY A 70 -23.54 27.84 1.52
CA GLY A 70 -24.47 27.44 2.58
C GLY A 70 -25.80 28.17 2.53
N ASP A 71 -26.75 27.73 3.39
CA ASP A 71 -28.14 28.15 3.35
C ASP A 71 -28.38 29.63 3.72
N MET A 72 -27.40 30.30 4.34
CA MET A 72 -27.46 31.67 4.79
C MET A 72 -26.80 32.70 3.86
N ALA A 73 -26.34 32.26 2.68
CA ALA A 73 -25.59 33.11 1.76
C ALA A 73 -26.46 34.15 1.07
N THR A 74 -25.97 35.38 1.01
CA THR A 74 -26.61 36.44 0.24
C THR A 74 -26.42 36.23 -1.27
N PRO A 75 -27.35 36.77 -2.11
CA PRO A 75 -27.20 36.69 -3.58
C PRO A 75 -25.84 37.22 -4.08
N GLN A 76 -25.32 38.26 -3.42
CA GLN A 76 -24.01 38.84 -3.76
C GLN A 76 -22.84 37.90 -3.42
N GLN A 77 -22.92 37.14 -2.32
CA GLN A 77 -21.92 36.13 -1.97
C GLN A 77 -21.95 34.96 -2.94
N LEU A 78 -23.15 34.52 -3.32
CA LEU A 78 -23.33 33.47 -4.33
C LEU A 78 -22.69 33.85 -5.66
N GLU A 79 -22.91 35.09 -6.13
CA GLU A 79 -22.36 35.57 -7.39
C GLU A 79 -20.84 35.69 -7.35
N LYS A 80 -20.27 36.12 -6.22
CA LYS A 80 -18.80 36.12 -6.02
C LYS A 80 -18.21 34.71 -6.12
N ILE A 81 -18.88 33.71 -5.51
CA ILE A 81 -18.43 32.33 -5.55
C ILE A 81 -18.58 31.76 -6.97
N ARG A 82 -19.68 32.03 -7.68
CA ARG A 82 -19.85 31.61 -9.09
C ARG A 82 -18.75 32.16 -9.98
N THR A 83 -18.43 33.44 -9.83
CA THR A 83 -17.34 34.08 -10.59
C THR A 83 -15.98 33.52 -10.20
N ALA A 84 -15.70 33.31 -8.92
CA ALA A 84 -14.43 32.72 -8.44
C ALA A 84 -14.22 31.27 -8.92
N LEU A 85 -15.29 30.50 -9.03
CA LEU A 85 -15.27 29.12 -9.55
C LEU A 85 -15.34 29.06 -11.08
N GLY A 86 -15.58 30.20 -11.77
CA GLY A 86 -15.73 30.26 -13.21
C GLY A 86 -16.96 29.53 -13.72
N LEU A 87 -18.06 29.45 -12.93
CA LEU A 87 -19.25 28.66 -13.28
C LEU A 87 -20.02 29.22 -14.48
N HIS A 88 -19.72 30.42 -14.94
CA HIS A 88 -20.23 31.00 -16.16
C HIS A 88 -19.56 30.49 -17.42
N GLU A 89 -18.37 29.90 -17.27
CA GLU A 89 -17.58 29.35 -18.38
C GLU A 89 -18.09 27.95 -18.78
N PRO A 90 -17.85 27.50 -20.02
CA PRO A 90 -18.10 26.13 -20.43
C PRO A 90 -17.34 25.12 -19.56
N ILE A 91 -17.94 23.96 -19.27
CA ILE A 91 -17.43 22.97 -18.32
C ILE A 91 -15.98 22.50 -18.61
N HIS A 92 -15.60 22.44 -19.88
CA HIS A 92 -14.25 22.06 -20.30
C HIS A 92 -13.21 23.15 -19.96
N ILE A 93 -13.60 24.44 -20.04
CA ILE A 93 -12.74 25.57 -19.63
C ILE A 93 -12.60 25.57 -18.10
N GLN A 94 -13.68 25.34 -17.38
CA GLN A 94 -13.64 25.20 -15.92
C GLN A 94 -12.68 24.07 -15.50
N PHE A 95 -12.72 22.91 -16.17
CA PHE A 95 -11.85 21.80 -15.90
C PHE A 95 -10.38 22.13 -16.16
N LEU A 96 -10.06 22.71 -17.32
CA LEU A 96 -8.69 23.10 -17.65
C LEU A 96 -8.12 24.14 -16.68
N THR A 97 -8.90 25.14 -16.32
CA THR A 97 -8.50 26.16 -15.33
C THR A 97 -8.26 25.55 -13.96
N TRP A 98 -9.12 24.61 -13.54
CA TRP A 98 -8.94 23.90 -12.27
C TRP A 98 -7.70 23.01 -12.28
N VAL A 99 -7.45 22.25 -13.35
CA VAL A 99 -6.23 21.45 -13.51
C VAL A 99 -5.00 22.35 -13.49
N GLN A 100 -5.03 23.50 -14.17
CA GLN A 100 -3.92 24.46 -14.16
C GLN A 100 -3.60 24.97 -12.75
N ARG A 101 -4.62 25.26 -11.93
CA ARG A 101 -4.43 25.60 -10.50
C ARG A 101 -3.76 24.47 -9.73
N LEU A 102 -4.24 23.25 -9.91
CA LEU A 102 -3.65 22.07 -9.27
C LEU A 102 -2.16 21.88 -9.64
N MET A 103 -1.82 22.06 -10.92
CA MET A 103 -0.43 21.99 -11.39
C MET A 103 0.47 23.05 -10.75
N ASN A 104 -0.10 24.19 -10.34
CA ASN A 104 0.60 25.24 -9.60
C ASN A 104 0.57 25.01 -8.06
N GLY A 105 0.08 23.85 -7.60
CA GLY A 105 0.00 23.53 -6.17
C GLY A 105 -1.17 24.16 -5.43
N ASP A 106 -2.11 24.80 -6.14
CA ASP A 106 -3.33 25.38 -5.56
C ASP A 106 -4.44 24.35 -5.56
N PHE A 107 -4.65 23.71 -4.39
CA PHE A 107 -5.75 22.76 -4.12
C PHE A 107 -7.03 23.46 -3.61
N GLY A 108 -7.02 24.78 -3.58
CA GLY A 108 -8.13 25.58 -3.06
C GLY A 108 -8.04 25.83 -1.56
N VAL A 109 -9.11 26.42 -1.04
CA VAL A 109 -9.24 26.84 0.37
C VAL A 109 -10.44 26.12 0.98
N SER A 110 -10.28 25.61 2.20
CA SER A 110 -11.36 25.01 3.00
C SER A 110 -12.47 26.01 3.26
N LEU A 111 -13.70 25.57 3.06
CA LEU A 111 -14.90 26.41 3.27
C LEU A 111 -15.19 26.66 4.76
N LEU A 112 -14.75 25.72 5.63
CA LEU A 112 -14.97 25.81 7.07
C LEU A 112 -13.88 26.57 7.79
N SER A 113 -12.63 26.22 7.51
CA SER A 113 -11.48 26.74 8.25
C SER A 113 -10.84 27.96 7.61
N ASN A 114 -11.21 28.30 6.35
CA ASN A 114 -10.57 29.33 5.53
C ASN A 114 -9.05 29.17 5.39
N LYS A 115 -8.54 27.92 5.51
CA LYS A 115 -7.13 27.58 5.35
C LYS A 115 -6.88 26.93 3.99
N PRO A 116 -5.69 27.11 3.40
CA PRO A 116 -5.31 26.36 2.21
C PRO A 116 -5.39 24.84 2.45
N VAL A 117 -5.95 24.11 1.49
CA VAL A 117 -6.08 22.63 1.58
C VAL A 117 -4.72 21.98 1.75
N THR A 118 -3.68 22.48 1.07
CA THR A 118 -2.29 22.01 1.21
C THR A 118 -1.78 22.10 2.63
N THR A 119 -2.13 23.16 3.37
CA THR A 119 -1.76 23.32 4.80
C THR A 119 -2.47 22.30 5.66
N LEU A 120 -3.77 22.04 5.42
CA LEU A 120 -4.53 21.03 6.16
C LEU A 120 -3.95 19.62 5.93
N ILE A 121 -3.61 19.30 4.68
CA ILE A 121 -2.97 18.02 4.33
C ILE A 121 -1.62 17.90 5.04
N ALA A 122 -0.74 18.90 4.95
CA ALA A 122 0.58 18.88 5.55
C ALA A 122 0.55 18.65 7.07
N GLN A 123 -0.40 19.29 7.78
CA GLN A 123 -0.57 19.12 9.23
C GLN A 123 -1.05 17.72 9.63
N ARG A 124 -1.72 16.99 8.73
CA ARG A 124 -2.29 15.66 8.98
C ARG A 124 -1.45 14.52 8.41
N LEU A 125 -0.35 14.84 7.72
CA LEU A 125 0.49 13.87 7.02
C LEU A 125 1.30 13.01 7.99
N GLU A 126 1.92 13.64 9.01
CA GLU A 126 2.76 12.92 10.00
C GLU A 126 2.00 11.80 10.72
N PRO A 127 0.81 12.03 11.31
CA PRO A 127 0.05 10.96 11.98
C PRO A 127 -0.25 9.78 11.06
N THR A 128 -0.70 10.04 9.85
CA THR A 128 -1.06 8.97 8.88
C THR A 128 0.17 8.18 8.44
N ILE A 129 1.27 8.84 8.07
CA ILE A 129 2.48 8.17 7.59
C ILE A 129 3.14 7.38 8.71
N SER A 130 3.28 7.96 9.90
CA SER A 130 3.92 7.29 11.04
C SER A 130 3.13 6.06 11.49
N LEU A 131 1.79 6.15 11.50
CA LEU A 131 0.91 5.01 11.78
C LEU A 131 1.07 3.92 10.70
N ALA A 132 1.06 4.29 9.41
CA ALA A 132 1.22 3.34 8.32
C ALA A 132 2.56 2.61 8.37
N ILE A 133 3.66 3.32 8.60
CA ILE A 133 5.00 2.73 8.73
C ILE A 133 5.05 1.76 9.92
N LEU A 134 4.56 2.16 11.09
CA LEU A 134 4.53 1.28 12.26
C LEU A 134 3.68 0.04 12.00
N THR A 135 2.52 0.19 11.35
CA THR A 135 1.65 -0.91 10.99
C THR A 135 2.35 -1.91 10.05
N ILE A 136 3.07 -1.44 9.03
CA ILE A 136 3.81 -2.30 8.10
C ILE A 136 4.89 -3.08 8.85
N ILE A 137 5.67 -2.39 9.69
CA ILE A 137 6.73 -3.01 10.48
C ILE A 137 6.15 -4.12 11.35
N LEU A 138 5.08 -3.85 12.11
CA LEU A 138 4.42 -4.85 12.96
C LEU A 138 3.84 -5.99 12.14
N THR A 139 3.20 -5.66 11.02
CA THR A 139 2.64 -6.68 10.13
C THR A 139 3.71 -7.65 9.64
N ILE A 140 4.84 -7.16 9.13
CA ILE A 140 5.92 -8.00 8.61
C ILE A 140 6.56 -8.81 9.75
N LEU A 141 6.87 -8.15 10.88
CA LEU A 141 7.51 -8.80 12.03
C LEU A 141 6.67 -9.92 12.65
N ILE A 142 5.35 -9.84 12.54
CA ILE A 142 4.45 -10.86 13.09
C ILE A 142 4.08 -11.89 12.02
N SER A 143 3.65 -11.45 10.84
CA SER A 143 3.07 -12.35 9.82
C SER A 143 4.09 -13.27 9.18
N VAL A 144 5.28 -12.76 8.83
CA VAL A 144 6.29 -13.58 8.14
C VAL A 144 6.81 -14.71 9.03
N PRO A 145 7.23 -14.46 10.31
CA PRO A 145 7.60 -15.55 11.20
C PRO A 145 6.45 -16.54 11.46
N MET A 146 5.22 -16.05 11.62
CA MET A 146 4.05 -16.92 11.80
C MET A 146 3.82 -17.83 10.59
N GLY A 147 3.90 -17.28 9.36
CA GLY A 147 3.75 -18.05 8.13
C GLY A 147 4.86 -19.08 7.92
N VAL A 148 6.12 -18.70 8.19
CA VAL A 148 7.28 -19.62 8.14
C VAL A 148 7.11 -20.76 9.15
N LEU A 149 6.71 -20.43 10.39
CA LEU A 149 6.50 -21.41 11.44
C LEU A 149 5.36 -22.38 11.10
N ALA A 150 4.26 -21.87 10.56
CA ALA A 150 3.13 -22.68 10.11
C ALA A 150 3.52 -23.64 8.97
N ALA A 151 4.32 -23.17 8.00
CA ALA A 151 4.83 -23.99 6.92
C ALA A 151 5.80 -25.07 7.42
N TRP A 152 6.72 -24.69 8.30
CA TRP A 152 7.69 -25.62 8.89
C TRP A 152 7.02 -26.73 9.68
N ARG A 153 5.98 -26.39 10.44
CA ARG A 153 5.17 -27.32 11.24
C ARG A 153 3.88 -27.72 10.53
N HIS A 154 3.92 -27.86 9.20
CA HIS A 154 2.73 -28.19 8.39
C HIS A 154 1.98 -29.41 8.93
N GLY A 155 0.65 -29.30 9.00
CA GLY A 155 -0.26 -30.32 9.53
C GLY A 155 -0.27 -30.46 11.06
N SER A 156 0.54 -29.67 11.79
CA SER A 156 0.57 -29.66 13.24
C SER A 156 -0.52 -28.74 13.86
N TRP A 157 -0.68 -28.84 15.18
CA TRP A 157 -1.57 -27.91 15.91
C TRP A 157 -1.16 -26.45 15.79
N ILE A 158 0.16 -26.16 15.63
CA ILE A 158 0.69 -24.80 15.42
C ILE A 158 0.18 -24.26 14.09
N ASP A 159 0.28 -25.05 13.02
CA ASP A 159 -0.25 -24.68 11.70
C ASP A 159 -1.76 -24.40 11.77
N ASN A 160 -2.51 -25.27 12.43
CA ASN A 160 -3.95 -25.10 12.59
C ASN A 160 -4.32 -23.84 13.37
N ILE A 161 -3.59 -23.51 14.46
CA ILE A 161 -3.82 -22.28 15.23
C ILE A 161 -3.52 -21.05 14.38
N VAL A 162 -2.36 -21.00 13.69
CA VAL A 162 -1.99 -19.85 12.84
C VAL A 162 -3.04 -19.64 11.74
N MET A 163 -3.47 -20.72 11.09
CA MET A 163 -4.48 -20.64 10.04
C MET A 163 -5.85 -20.23 10.56
N SER A 164 -6.30 -20.79 11.71
CA SER A 164 -7.56 -20.39 12.34
C SER A 164 -7.53 -18.94 12.82
N ALA A 165 -6.43 -18.50 13.45
CA ALA A 165 -6.25 -17.11 13.84
C ALA A 165 -6.25 -16.16 12.63
N SER A 166 -5.68 -16.60 11.51
CA SER A 166 -5.72 -15.84 10.25
C SER A 166 -7.15 -15.70 9.71
N VAL A 167 -7.95 -16.76 9.76
CA VAL A 167 -9.36 -16.69 9.33
C VAL A 167 -10.15 -15.76 10.24
N LEU A 168 -9.99 -15.87 11.56
CA LEU A 168 -10.65 -14.98 12.52
C LEU A 168 -10.23 -13.52 12.34
N GLY A 169 -8.93 -13.26 12.21
CA GLY A 169 -8.40 -11.89 12.01
C GLY A 169 -8.91 -11.22 10.75
N PHE A 170 -9.19 -11.99 9.69
CA PHE A 170 -9.78 -11.47 8.46
C PHE A 170 -11.31 -11.29 8.56
N SER A 171 -11.99 -12.08 9.37
CA SER A 171 -13.45 -12.06 9.50
C SER A 171 -13.96 -10.94 10.41
N ILE A 172 -13.14 -10.46 11.35
CA ILE A 172 -13.53 -9.43 12.30
C ILE A 172 -13.30 -8.05 11.67
N PRO A 173 -14.32 -7.18 11.61
CA PRO A 173 -14.12 -5.80 11.13
C PRO A 173 -13.06 -5.05 11.96
N VAL A 174 -12.21 -4.27 11.30
CA VAL A 174 -11.07 -3.58 11.93
C VAL A 174 -11.47 -2.71 13.13
N PHE A 175 -12.61 -2.03 13.06
CA PHE A 175 -13.09 -1.20 14.16
C PHE A 175 -13.48 -2.02 15.39
N VAL A 176 -14.03 -3.23 15.19
CA VAL A 176 -14.36 -4.15 16.30
C VAL A 176 -13.07 -4.60 16.97
N THR A 177 -12.06 -4.99 16.22
CA THR A 177 -10.72 -5.31 16.74
C THR A 177 -10.16 -4.13 17.53
N GLY A 178 -10.30 -2.90 17.02
CA GLY A 178 -9.87 -1.69 17.71
C GLY A 178 -10.55 -1.51 19.08
N TYR A 179 -11.86 -1.63 19.15
CA TYR A 179 -12.59 -1.52 20.41
C TYR A 179 -12.26 -2.64 21.39
N ILE A 180 -12.06 -3.89 20.92
CA ILE A 180 -11.63 -5.00 21.78
C ILE A 180 -10.24 -4.70 22.37
N LEU A 181 -9.29 -4.25 21.56
CA LEU A 181 -7.95 -3.91 22.03
C LEU A 181 -7.98 -2.73 23.03
N ILE A 182 -8.77 -1.69 22.76
CA ILE A 182 -8.98 -0.58 23.71
C ILE A 182 -9.53 -1.12 25.02
N GLN A 183 -10.56 -1.95 24.99
CA GLN A 183 -11.19 -2.50 26.19
C GLN A 183 -10.20 -3.29 27.02
N ILE A 184 -9.38 -4.13 26.40
CA ILE A 184 -8.43 -5.00 27.13
C ILE A 184 -7.24 -4.21 27.62
N PHE A 185 -6.52 -3.53 26.70
CA PHE A 185 -5.19 -2.97 27.01
C PHE A 185 -5.23 -1.55 27.57
N ALA A 186 -6.21 -0.74 27.19
CA ALA A 186 -6.31 0.63 27.67
C ALA A 186 -7.20 0.73 28.93
N LEU A 187 -8.41 0.14 28.90
CA LEU A 187 -9.38 0.31 29.98
C LEU A 187 -9.18 -0.69 31.13
N ASN A 188 -9.00 -2.00 30.82
CA ASN A 188 -8.88 -3.01 31.87
C ASN A 188 -7.47 -3.09 32.46
N LEU A 189 -6.44 -3.06 31.60
CA LEU A 189 -5.04 -3.20 32.01
C LEU A 189 -4.33 -1.87 32.26
N GLY A 190 -4.82 -0.77 31.69
CA GLY A 190 -4.22 0.55 31.86
C GLY A 190 -2.81 0.71 31.27
N PHE A 191 -2.41 -0.16 30.32
CA PHE A 191 -1.05 -0.15 29.78
C PHE A 191 -0.77 1.01 28.85
N VAL A 192 -1.78 1.48 28.11
CA VAL A 192 -1.66 2.51 27.09
C VAL A 192 -2.89 3.41 27.07
N PRO A 193 -2.77 4.66 26.58
CA PRO A 193 -3.90 5.57 26.44
C PRO A 193 -4.95 5.06 25.45
N VAL A 194 -6.22 5.41 25.68
CA VAL A 194 -7.35 5.03 24.81
C VAL A 194 -7.24 5.67 23.43
N GLN A 195 -6.87 6.96 23.38
CA GLN A 195 -6.97 7.78 22.17
C GLN A 195 -5.86 8.84 22.07
N GLY A 196 -5.74 9.42 20.88
CA GLY A 196 -4.86 10.55 20.61
C GLY A 196 -3.60 10.16 19.86
N PHE A 197 -2.79 11.16 19.56
CA PHE A 197 -1.54 11.04 18.82
C PHE A 197 -0.45 11.85 19.49
N THR A 198 0.76 11.33 19.48
CA THR A 198 1.97 12.07 19.87
C THR A 198 2.97 11.98 18.72
N SER A 199 3.49 13.14 18.27
CA SER A 199 4.50 13.21 17.23
C SER A 199 5.78 12.48 17.64
N ILE A 200 6.45 11.84 16.67
CA ILE A 200 7.75 11.18 16.85
C ILE A 200 8.80 12.18 17.35
N SER A 201 8.66 13.45 16.99
CA SER A 201 9.56 14.54 17.44
C SER A 201 9.57 14.73 18.97
N LYS A 202 8.51 14.30 19.67
CA LYS A 202 8.40 14.34 21.14
C LYS A 202 9.02 13.13 21.83
N GLY A 203 9.58 12.19 21.06
CA GLY A 203 10.22 10.97 21.54
C GLY A 203 9.50 9.70 21.07
N ILE A 204 10.29 8.64 20.86
CA ILE A 204 9.78 7.34 20.38
C ILE A 204 8.86 6.67 21.41
N GLY A 205 9.18 6.73 22.70
CA GLY A 205 8.37 6.14 23.79
C GLY A 205 6.94 6.69 23.80
N PRO A 206 6.75 8.02 24.01
CA PRO A 206 5.43 8.67 23.98
C PRO A 206 4.67 8.49 22.68
N PHE A 207 5.37 8.37 21.52
CA PHE A 207 4.76 8.03 20.24
C PHE A 207 4.21 6.59 20.27
N LEU A 208 5.03 5.61 20.65
CA LEU A 208 4.62 4.20 20.67
C LEU A 208 3.47 3.94 21.64
N GLU A 209 3.46 4.57 22.82
CA GLU A 209 2.35 4.43 23.77
C GLU A 209 0.98 4.71 23.14
N ARG A 210 0.90 5.67 22.20
CA ARG A 210 -0.36 6.05 21.54
C ARG A 210 -0.56 5.39 20.18
N ALA A 211 0.51 4.96 19.53
CA ALA A 211 0.46 4.41 18.18
C ALA A 211 0.36 2.87 18.14
N ILE A 212 0.73 2.17 19.24
CA ILE A 212 0.81 0.70 19.23
C ILE A 212 -0.56 0.03 19.04
N LEU A 213 -1.60 0.46 19.78
CA LEU A 213 -2.94 -0.12 19.63
C LEU A 213 -3.55 0.17 18.27
N PRO A 214 -3.55 1.41 17.76
CA PRO A 214 -3.96 1.70 16.39
C PRO A 214 -3.22 0.85 15.35
N ALA A 215 -1.89 0.74 15.49
CA ALA A 215 -1.07 -0.03 14.55
C ALA A 215 -1.37 -1.54 14.63
N LEU A 216 -1.55 -2.12 15.80
CA LEU A 216 -1.97 -3.51 15.97
C LEU A 216 -3.38 -3.75 15.42
N THR A 217 -4.29 -2.82 15.64
CA THR A 217 -5.65 -2.87 15.09
C THR A 217 -5.60 -2.93 13.57
N LEU A 218 -4.90 -2.00 12.95
CA LEU A 218 -4.78 -1.93 11.49
C LEU A 218 -4.01 -3.12 10.92
N SER A 219 -2.98 -3.61 11.62
CA SER A 219 -2.17 -4.74 11.18
C SER A 219 -2.90 -6.08 11.23
N SER A 220 -3.94 -6.23 12.04
CA SER A 220 -4.62 -7.51 12.28
C SER A 220 -5.09 -8.22 11.00
N ILE A 221 -5.71 -7.47 10.07
CA ILE A 221 -6.17 -7.99 8.78
C ILE A 221 -4.99 -8.40 7.91
N TYR A 222 -3.93 -7.57 7.88
CA TYR A 222 -2.76 -7.81 7.01
C TYR A 222 -1.88 -8.93 7.54
N ILE A 223 -1.76 -9.08 8.87
CA ILE A 223 -1.09 -10.22 9.50
C ILE A 223 -1.75 -11.51 9.04
N ALA A 224 -3.08 -11.58 9.08
CA ALA A 224 -3.85 -12.73 8.64
C ALA A 224 -3.60 -13.09 7.17
N LEU A 225 -3.64 -12.09 6.29
CA LEU A 225 -3.41 -12.25 4.85
C LEU A 225 -1.98 -12.69 4.55
N ILE A 226 -0.99 -11.97 5.08
CA ILE A 226 0.43 -12.19 4.76
C ILE A 226 0.94 -13.49 5.40
N ALA A 227 0.52 -13.85 6.62
CA ALA A 227 0.89 -15.11 7.23
C ALA A 227 0.42 -16.33 6.42
N ARG A 228 -0.82 -16.30 5.91
CA ARG A 228 -1.37 -17.34 5.04
C ARG A 228 -0.61 -17.44 3.72
N MET A 229 -0.31 -16.31 3.09
CA MET A 229 0.44 -16.29 1.82
C MET A 229 1.90 -16.70 2.01
N THR A 230 2.53 -16.26 3.11
CA THR A 230 3.88 -16.70 3.47
C THR A 230 3.93 -18.21 3.68
N ARG A 231 2.93 -18.78 4.39
CA ARG A 231 2.83 -20.22 4.56
C ARG A 231 2.72 -20.96 3.22
N ALA A 232 1.85 -20.51 2.32
CA ALA A 232 1.66 -21.12 1.01
C ALA A 232 2.95 -21.09 0.19
N ALA A 233 3.57 -19.90 0.03
CA ALA A 233 4.81 -19.74 -0.70
C ALA A 233 5.97 -20.55 -0.10
N MET A 234 6.03 -20.66 1.22
CA MET A 234 7.04 -21.48 1.90
C MET A 234 6.83 -22.99 1.66
N LEU A 235 5.58 -23.48 1.66
CA LEU A 235 5.29 -24.89 1.39
C LEU A 235 5.68 -25.28 -0.02
N ASP A 236 5.40 -24.43 -1.02
CA ASP A 236 5.80 -24.67 -2.40
C ASP A 236 7.32 -24.82 -2.49
N VAL A 237 8.06 -23.88 -1.90
CA VAL A 237 9.54 -23.89 -1.93
C VAL A 237 10.14 -25.04 -1.12
N LEU A 238 9.57 -25.38 0.03
CA LEU A 238 10.08 -26.49 0.87
C LEU A 238 9.96 -27.88 0.20
N GLY A 239 9.10 -28.00 -0.81
CA GLY A 239 8.94 -29.19 -1.64
C GLY A 239 10.01 -29.37 -2.72
N GLU A 240 10.78 -28.33 -3.04
CA GLU A 240 11.76 -28.33 -4.14
C GLU A 240 13.00 -29.20 -3.88
N ASP A 241 13.55 -29.78 -4.95
CA ASP A 241 14.69 -30.71 -4.86
C ASP A 241 15.98 -30.07 -4.32
N TYR A 242 16.21 -28.80 -4.56
CA TYR A 242 17.38 -28.10 -3.99
C TYR A 242 17.30 -27.96 -2.47
N VAL A 243 16.09 -27.86 -1.89
CA VAL A 243 15.89 -27.84 -0.44
C VAL A 243 16.16 -29.24 0.14
N ARG A 244 15.72 -30.30 -0.53
CA ARG A 244 16.07 -31.69 -0.15
C ARG A 244 17.58 -31.92 -0.19
N THR A 245 18.23 -31.40 -1.22
CA THR A 245 19.69 -31.46 -1.34
C THR A 245 20.39 -30.70 -0.22
N ALA A 246 19.90 -29.53 0.18
CA ALA A 246 20.46 -28.77 1.27
C ALA A 246 20.38 -29.53 2.61
N ARG A 247 19.22 -30.16 2.89
CA ARG A 247 19.06 -31.05 4.06
C ARG A 247 19.96 -32.28 4.01
N ALA A 248 20.09 -32.92 2.85
CA ALA A 248 20.99 -34.08 2.66
C ALA A 248 22.47 -33.74 2.89
N LYS A 249 22.88 -32.49 2.64
CA LYS A 249 24.21 -31.96 2.96
C LYS A 249 24.40 -31.61 4.43
N GLY A 250 23.41 -31.85 5.30
CA GLY A 250 23.51 -31.62 6.73
C GLY A 250 23.36 -30.14 7.17
N LEU A 251 22.76 -29.26 6.34
CA LEU A 251 22.49 -27.89 6.76
C LEU A 251 21.48 -27.87 7.90
N ASP A 252 21.73 -26.98 8.88
CA ASP A 252 20.77 -26.72 9.96
C ASP A 252 19.42 -26.23 9.42
N GLU A 253 18.34 -26.69 10.02
CA GLU A 253 16.97 -26.39 9.57
C GLU A 253 16.66 -24.88 9.55
N LYS A 254 17.24 -24.11 10.48
CA LYS A 254 17.13 -22.64 10.44
C LYS A 254 17.76 -22.04 9.18
N ALA A 255 18.94 -22.55 8.79
CA ALA A 255 19.58 -22.12 7.55
C ALA A 255 18.75 -22.49 6.32
N VAL A 256 18.16 -23.69 6.32
CA VAL A 256 17.26 -24.14 5.25
C VAL A 256 16.04 -23.21 5.16
N LEU A 257 15.38 -22.90 6.28
CA LEU A 257 14.18 -22.07 6.31
C LEU A 257 14.46 -20.61 5.90
N PHE A 258 15.43 -19.95 6.53
CA PHE A 258 15.62 -18.51 6.35
C PHE A 258 16.53 -18.17 5.17
N ARG A 259 17.60 -18.94 4.91
CA ARG A 259 18.56 -18.63 3.86
C ARG A 259 18.20 -19.22 2.50
N HIS A 260 17.58 -20.41 2.48
CA HIS A 260 17.25 -21.11 1.23
C HIS A 260 15.76 -20.98 0.87
N ALA A 261 14.86 -21.30 1.79
CA ALA A 261 13.43 -21.30 1.47
C ALA A 261 12.83 -19.89 1.45
N LEU A 262 12.95 -19.11 2.54
CA LEU A 262 12.34 -17.78 2.64
C LEU A 262 12.86 -16.82 1.56
N ARG A 263 14.14 -16.90 1.21
CA ARG A 263 14.72 -16.08 0.15
C ARG A 263 14.06 -16.34 -1.21
N ASN A 264 13.75 -17.59 -1.52
CA ASN A 264 13.09 -17.94 -2.78
C ASN A 264 11.58 -17.72 -2.73
N ALA A 265 10.95 -17.83 -1.55
CA ALA A 265 9.57 -17.47 -1.31
C ALA A 265 9.35 -15.95 -1.20
N ALA A 266 10.41 -15.12 -1.17
CA ALA A 266 10.30 -13.69 -0.92
C ALA A 266 9.49 -12.94 -1.99
N VAL A 267 9.59 -13.32 -3.27
CA VAL A 267 8.91 -12.60 -4.36
C VAL A 267 7.39 -12.63 -4.18
N PRO A 268 6.70 -13.80 -4.05
CA PRO A 268 5.27 -13.81 -3.80
C PRO A 268 4.87 -13.16 -2.46
N ILE A 269 5.71 -13.27 -1.42
CA ILE A 269 5.46 -12.64 -0.12
C ILE A 269 5.49 -11.11 -0.25
N LEU A 270 6.50 -10.56 -0.91
CA LEU A 270 6.62 -9.11 -1.14
C LEU A 270 5.51 -8.56 -2.03
N THR A 271 5.03 -9.35 -2.99
CA THR A 271 3.86 -9.01 -3.80
C THR A 271 2.63 -8.76 -2.93
N VAL A 272 2.38 -9.67 -1.98
CA VAL A 272 1.22 -9.57 -1.09
C VAL A 272 1.41 -8.46 -0.05
N ILE A 273 2.64 -8.25 0.45
CA ILE A 273 2.95 -7.11 1.32
C ILE A 273 2.66 -5.80 0.57
N GLY A 274 3.10 -5.68 -0.67
CA GLY A 274 2.88 -4.50 -1.49
C GLY A 274 1.40 -4.21 -1.74
N THR A 275 0.64 -5.21 -2.19
CA THR A 275 -0.82 -5.08 -2.37
C THR A 275 -1.54 -4.79 -1.06
N GLY A 276 -1.13 -5.42 0.03
CA GLY A 276 -1.66 -5.15 1.37
C GLY A 276 -1.41 -3.70 1.79
N PHE A 277 -0.23 -3.17 1.49
CA PHE A 277 0.11 -1.77 1.77
C PHE A 277 -0.78 -0.79 1.01
N ALA A 278 -1.02 -1.04 -0.26
CA ALA A 278 -1.93 -0.21 -1.07
C ALA A 278 -3.36 -0.22 -0.50
N LEU A 279 -3.86 -1.37 -0.05
CA LEU A 279 -5.18 -1.50 0.58
C LEU A 279 -5.25 -0.88 1.98
N MET A 280 -4.12 -0.76 2.68
CA MET A 280 -4.03 -0.18 4.03
C MET A 280 -4.51 1.27 4.09
N ILE A 281 -4.36 2.04 3.00
CA ILE A 281 -4.83 3.43 2.92
C ILE A 281 -6.31 3.55 3.29
N SER A 282 -7.15 2.60 2.85
CA SER A 282 -8.59 2.59 3.22
C SER A 282 -8.82 2.23 4.69
N GLY A 283 -8.04 1.31 5.24
CA GLY A 283 -8.15 0.89 6.65
C GLY A 283 -7.71 1.97 7.64
N VAL A 284 -6.77 2.82 7.26
CA VAL A 284 -6.29 3.94 8.07
C VAL A 284 -7.41 4.89 8.44
N VAL A 285 -8.35 5.19 7.54
CA VAL A 285 -9.49 6.10 7.79
C VAL A 285 -10.30 5.66 9.01
N VAL A 286 -10.65 4.37 9.06
CA VAL A 286 -11.44 3.80 10.17
C VAL A 286 -10.64 3.81 11.46
N THR A 287 -9.38 3.40 11.40
CA THR A 287 -8.50 3.35 12.58
C THR A 287 -8.24 4.73 13.16
N GLU A 288 -7.96 5.74 12.33
CA GLU A 288 -7.79 7.12 12.78
C GLU A 288 -9.06 7.67 13.46
N SER A 289 -10.24 7.30 12.95
CA SER A 289 -11.51 7.72 13.54
C SER A 289 -11.75 7.06 14.91
N VAL A 290 -11.51 5.74 15.05
CA VAL A 290 -11.68 4.99 16.30
C VAL A 290 -10.74 5.50 17.40
N PHE A 291 -9.47 5.72 17.07
CA PHE A 291 -8.45 6.15 18.03
C PHE A 291 -8.27 7.67 18.13
N ASN A 292 -9.14 8.44 17.48
CA ASN A 292 -9.12 9.91 17.51
C ASN A 292 -7.75 10.48 17.07
N ILE A 293 -7.14 9.88 16.07
CA ILE A 293 -5.86 10.31 15.51
C ILE A 293 -6.13 11.41 14.48
N PRO A 294 -5.45 12.57 14.58
CA PRO A 294 -5.64 13.68 13.65
C PRO A 294 -4.90 13.45 12.32
N GLY A 295 -5.30 12.42 11.57
CA GLY A 295 -4.68 12.07 10.29
C GLY A 295 -5.51 12.47 9.07
N LEU A 296 -5.03 12.06 7.86
CA LEU A 296 -5.67 12.36 6.57
C LEU A 296 -7.00 11.64 6.40
N GLY A 297 -7.10 10.40 6.90
CA GLY A 297 -8.33 9.62 6.82
C GLY A 297 -9.45 10.27 7.63
N ARG A 298 -9.15 10.71 8.85
CA ARG A 298 -10.11 11.45 9.65
C ARG A 298 -10.47 12.78 9.03
N LEU A 299 -9.51 13.53 8.49
CA LEU A 299 -9.77 14.77 7.77
C LEU A 299 -10.73 14.54 6.59
N THR A 300 -10.61 13.38 5.91
CA THR A 300 -11.53 13.01 4.83
C THR A 300 -12.97 12.84 5.35
N VAL A 301 -13.15 12.12 6.46
CA VAL A 301 -14.46 11.92 7.06
C VAL A 301 -15.07 13.26 7.51
N ASP A 302 -14.29 14.08 8.22
CA ASP A 302 -14.71 15.38 8.69
C ASP A 302 -15.13 16.29 7.53
N ALA A 303 -14.36 16.32 6.44
CA ALA A 303 -14.65 17.10 5.24
C ALA A 303 -15.92 16.61 4.52
N ILE A 304 -16.16 15.30 4.45
CA ILE A 304 -17.37 14.73 3.84
C ILE A 304 -18.61 15.13 4.65
N LEU A 305 -18.57 14.96 5.97
CA LEU A 305 -19.68 15.29 6.85
C LEU A 305 -20.01 16.79 6.82
N ALA A 306 -18.98 17.61 6.66
CA ALA A 306 -19.10 19.06 6.58
C ALA A 306 -19.34 19.59 5.16
N ARG A 307 -19.35 18.72 4.15
CA ARG A 307 -19.49 19.09 2.73
C ARG A 307 -18.42 20.09 2.24
N ASP A 308 -17.20 19.97 2.80
CA ASP A 308 -16.06 20.82 2.41
C ASP A 308 -15.43 20.28 1.12
N TYR A 309 -16.04 20.60 -0.02
CA TYR A 309 -15.66 20.04 -1.33
C TYR A 309 -14.21 20.31 -1.73
N PRO A 310 -13.63 21.52 -1.53
CA PRO A 310 -12.22 21.73 -1.83
C PRO A 310 -11.30 20.76 -1.07
N VAL A 311 -11.58 20.54 0.22
CA VAL A 311 -10.81 19.59 1.04
C VAL A 311 -11.01 18.15 0.56
N ILE A 312 -12.25 17.74 0.25
CA ILE A 312 -12.55 16.41 -0.29
C ILE A 312 -11.79 16.19 -1.60
N GLN A 313 -11.88 17.13 -2.53
CA GLN A 313 -11.21 17.04 -3.83
C GLN A 313 -9.69 16.96 -3.67
N GLY A 314 -9.12 17.82 -2.85
CA GLY A 314 -7.69 17.84 -2.56
C GLY A 314 -7.20 16.53 -1.93
N LEU A 315 -7.95 15.99 -0.97
CA LEU A 315 -7.61 14.73 -0.30
C LEU A 315 -7.69 13.53 -1.23
N ILE A 316 -8.73 13.43 -2.07
CA ILE A 316 -8.87 12.33 -3.04
C ILE A 316 -7.70 12.37 -4.04
N LEU A 317 -7.37 13.54 -4.59
CA LEU A 317 -6.24 13.69 -5.51
C LEU A 317 -4.91 13.35 -4.83
N PHE A 318 -4.68 13.85 -3.62
CA PHE A 318 -3.46 13.62 -2.87
C PHE A 318 -3.28 12.14 -2.51
N THR A 319 -4.32 11.50 -1.97
CA THR A 319 -4.28 10.07 -1.61
C THR A 319 -4.15 9.18 -2.84
N SER A 320 -4.79 9.52 -3.95
CA SER A 320 -4.61 8.83 -5.24
C SER A 320 -3.19 8.97 -5.77
N GLY A 321 -2.58 10.14 -5.64
CA GLY A 321 -1.18 10.36 -5.98
C GLY A 321 -0.22 9.52 -5.13
N ILE A 322 -0.46 9.44 -3.81
CA ILE A 322 0.28 8.55 -2.91
C ILE A 322 0.09 7.08 -3.32
N TYR A 323 -1.13 6.65 -3.64
CA TYR A 323 -1.41 5.29 -4.08
C TYR A 323 -0.63 4.94 -5.35
N VAL A 324 -0.62 5.82 -6.34
CA VAL A 324 0.15 5.66 -7.58
C VAL A 324 1.66 5.58 -7.28
N LEU A 325 2.16 6.45 -6.40
CA LEU A 325 3.58 6.45 -5.99
C LEU A 325 3.96 5.13 -5.30
N ILE A 326 3.12 4.63 -4.40
CA ILE A 326 3.35 3.37 -3.71
C ILE A 326 3.39 2.21 -4.70
N ASN A 327 2.43 2.13 -5.63
CA ASN A 327 2.44 1.09 -6.67
C ASN A 327 3.70 1.17 -7.54
N LEU A 328 4.14 2.38 -7.90
CA LEU A 328 5.40 2.57 -8.62
C LEU A 328 6.61 2.05 -7.83
N LEU A 329 6.68 2.33 -6.52
CA LEU A 329 7.75 1.83 -5.65
C LEU A 329 7.72 0.30 -5.53
N ILE A 330 6.54 -0.31 -5.45
CA ILE A 330 6.37 -1.76 -5.45
C ILE A 330 6.85 -2.36 -6.77
N ASP A 331 6.45 -1.79 -7.91
CA ASP A 331 6.89 -2.24 -9.24
C ASP A 331 8.41 -2.15 -9.40
N LEU A 332 9.01 -1.07 -8.91
CA LEU A 332 10.47 -0.92 -8.90
C LEU A 332 11.16 -1.95 -8.00
N SER A 333 10.55 -2.27 -6.85
CA SER A 333 11.11 -3.29 -5.94
C SER A 333 11.13 -4.68 -6.58
N TYR A 334 10.18 -5.03 -7.45
CA TYR A 334 10.23 -6.27 -8.23
C TYR A 334 11.43 -6.31 -9.18
N ALA A 335 11.73 -5.19 -9.85
CA ALA A 335 12.88 -5.12 -10.75
C ALA A 335 14.23 -5.35 -10.04
N PHE A 336 14.32 -4.98 -8.74
CA PHE A 336 15.51 -5.25 -7.92
C PHE A 336 15.59 -6.67 -7.37
N LEU A 337 14.43 -7.31 -7.12
CA LEU A 337 14.38 -8.60 -6.44
C LEU A 337 14.40 -9.79 -7.38
N ASP A 338 13.88 -9.63 -8.59
CA ASP A 338 13.90 -10.68 -9.61
C ASP A 338 14.69 -10.27 -10.86
N PRO A 339 15.99 -10.59 -10.93
CA PRO A 339 16.82 -10.32 -12.09
C PRO A 339 16.41 -11.11 -13.35
N ARG A 340 15.45 -12.04 -13.23
CA ARG A 340 14.92 -12.81 -14.36
C ARG A 340 13.86 -12.06 -15.15
N ILE A 341 13.26 -11.02 -14.58
CA ILE A 341 12.34 -10.14 -15.29
C ILE A 341 13.17 -9.28 -16.26
N ARG A 342 13.37 -9.81 -17.46
CA ARG A 342 13.98 -9.07 -18.58
C ARG A 342 12.85 -8.31 -19.27
N TYR A 343 12.93 -7.00 -19.26
CA TYR A 343 12.00 -6.10 -19.92
C TYR A 343 12.50 -5.73 -21.32
#